data_ea80189230cb258050709d5e786ad6be
#
_entry.id   ea80189230cb258050709d5e786ad6be
#
_cell.length_a   1.000
_cell.length_b   1.000
_cell.length_c   1.000
_cell.angle_alpha   90.00
_cell.angle_beta   90.00
_cell.angle_gamma   90.00
#
_symmetry.space_group_name_H-M   'P 1'
#
loop_
_entity.id
_entity.type
_entity.pdbx_description
1 polymer ?
#
loop_
_entity_poly.entity_id
_entity_poly.type
_entity_poly.pdbx_seq_one_letter_code
_entity_poly.pdbx_strand_id
1 'polypeptide(L)'
;MTNERRPLQPVLILCAPRSCSTVVCAMFGRHPRLYGFPELNLFLTDRLGELEQLATATAPGSVSYWTGLLCAVAELRFGGPSSEAMQSARSWVTARRDWTTKRTLEWLLEAVHPRIGVDKSPRTCLSIKCIGRALAAFPRARLVHLTRHPVATLRSLVQAHLSAAPTAALSRDQSRLAGFYAGLWLQAQESILAALEGRDSGLTTRIRAEDILREPASHLARMGDWLKLPSDPESIAAMLHPENSPYACLPPGNLAGDGDPGFQRSPALRRHDESQSHLQWPDEWHLDPELQYRLDVASWMLGYGSLL
;
A
#
# COMPACT_ATOMS: atom_id res chain seq x y z
N MET A 1 -14.43 -17.86 -33.91
CA MET A 1 -14.51 -17.85 -32.42
C MET A 1 -13.50 -16.85 -31.93
N THR A 2 -13.93 -15.65 -31.63
CA THR A 2 -13.09 -14.60 -31.05
C THR A 2 -12.65 -15.06 -29.65
N ASN A 3 -11.36 -15.31 -29.50
CA ASN A 3 -10.75 -15.65 -28.25
C ASN A 3 -10.78 -14.39 -27.39
N GLU A 4 -11.89 -14.08 -26.71
CA GLU A 4 -12.01 -12.99 -25.77
C GLU A 4 -11.03 -13.28 -24.63
N ARG A 5 -9.88 -12.62 -24.66
CA ARG A 5 -8.91 -12.68 -23.56
C ARG A 5 -9.65 -12.22 -22.30
N ARG A 6 -9.72 -13.11 -21.31
CA ARG A 6 -10.28 -12.72 -20.00
C ARG A 6 -9.56 -11.47 -19.53
N PRO A 7 -10.31 -10.44 -19.09
CA PRO A 7 -9.68 -9.20 -18.61
C PRO A 7 -8.73 -9.51 -17.46
N LEU A 8 -7.54 -8.94 -17.52
CA LEU A 8 -6.52 -9.08 -16.48
C LEU A 8 -7.07 -8.53 -15.16
N GLN A 9 -6.82 -9.22 -14.07
CA GLN A 9 -7.28 -8.84 -12.73
C GLN A 9 -6.06 -8.67 -11.83
N PRO A 10 -5.94 -7.57 -11.09
CA PRO A 10 -4.87 -7.35 -10.15
C PRO A 10 -5.10 -8.08 -8.82
N VAL A 11 -4.04 -8.16 -8.03
CA VAL A 11 -4.12 -8.28 -6.58
C VAL A 11 -4.07 -6.87 -5.98
N LEU A 12 -5.01 -6.54 -5.11
CA LEU A 12 -5.04 -5.26 -4.40
C LEU A 12 -4.76 -5.49 -2.91
N ILE A 13 -3.70 -4.90 -2.40
CA ILE A 13 -3.39 -4.89 -0.96
C ILE A 13 -4.08 -3.69 -0.33
N LEU A 14 -5.14 -3.96 0.43
CA LEU A 14 -5.91 -2.97 1.19
C LEU A 14 -5.32 -2.86 2.59
N CYS A 15 -4.92 -1.68 3.01
CA CYS A 15 -4.29 -1.46 4.31
C CYS A 15 -4.36 0.01 4.74
N ALA A 16 -4.25 0.26 6.03
CA ALA A 16 -3.95 1.59 6.54
C ALA A 16 -2.50 1.99 6.18
N PRO A 17 -2.19 3.28 6.05
CA PRO A 17 -0.79 3.73 5.92
C PRO A 17 0.08 3.18 7.06
N ARG A 18 1.36 2.90 6.79
CA ARG A 18 2.35 2.36 7.74
C ARG A 18 2.08 0.95 8.27
N SER A 19 1.32 0.14 7.52
CA SER A 19 1.07 -1.28 7.82
C SER A 19 2.11 -2.23 7.21
N CYS A 20 3.36 -1.83 7.05
CA CYS A 20 4.44 -2.60 6.41
C CYS A 20 4.14 -3.01 4.95
N SER A 21 3.20 -2.33 4.31
CA SER A 21 2.70 -2.70 2.99
C SER A 21 3.74 -2.60 1.88
N THR A 22 4.74 -1.71 2.01
CA THR A 22 5.82 -1.58 1.02
C THR A 22 6.69 -2.84 0.96
N VAL A 23 7.16 -3.34 2.10
CA VAL A 23 7.97 -4.56 2.15
C VAL A 23 7.14 -5.78 1.72
N VAL A 24 5.88 -5.89 2.15
CA VAL A 24 4.99 -7.01 1.77
C VAL A 24 4.71 -7.00 0.27
N CYS A 25 4.44 -5.83 -0.33
CA CYS A 25 4.26 -5.71 -1.77
C CYS A 25 5.55 -6.04 -2.54
N ALA A 26 6.70 -5.61 -2.03
CA ALA A 26 8.00 -5.97 -2.61
C ALA A 26 8.24 -7.47 -2.54
N MET A 27 7.95 -8.14 -1.41
CA MET A 27 8.03 -9.60 -1.28
C MET A 27 7.14 -10.29 -2.30
N PHE A 28 5.86 -9.89 -2.43
CA PHE A 28 4.94 -10.47 -3.42
C PHE A 28 5.45 -10.27 -4.84
N GLY A 29 5.93 -9.07 -5.16
CA GLY A 29 6.47 -8.75 -6.48
C GLY A 29 7.73 -9.51 -6.88
N ARG A 30 8.40 -10.19 -5.93
CA ARG A 30 9.54 -11.08 -6.21
C ARG A 30 9.13 -12.49 -6.62
N HIS A 31 7.86 -12.88 -6.42
CA HIS A 31 7.37 -14.14 -6.96
C HIS A 31 7.44 -14.11 -8.50
N PRO A 32 7.92 -15.20 -9.20
CA PRO A 32 8.08 -15.20 -10.66
C PRO A 32 6.81 -14.88 -11.44
N ARG A 33 5.62 -15.14 -10.87
CA ARG A 33 4.32 -14.92 -11.50
C ARG A 33 3.61 -13.64 -11.03
N LEU A 34 4.23 -12.84 -10.15
CA LEU A 34 3.69 -11.58 -9.65
C LEU A 34 4.58 -10.40 -10.06
N TYR A 35 4.00 -9.21 -10.03
CA TYR A 35 4.73 -7.95 -10.20
C TYR A 35 4.19 -6.92 -9.21
N GLY A 36 4.98 -6.55 -8.21
CA GLY A 36 4.61 -5.55 -7.22
C GLY A 36 4.82 -4.14 -7.77
N PHE A 37 3.74 -3.37 -7.87
CA PHE A 37 3.81 -1.95 -8.20
C PHE A 37 4.13 -1.10 -6.97
N PRO A 38 4.69 0.11 -7.16
CA PRO A 38 4.73 1.13 -6.12
C PRO A 38 3.31 1.66 -5.84
N GLU A 39 3.16 2.64 -4.95
CA GLU A 39 1.83 3.22 -4.66
C GLU A 39 1.29 3.98 -5.89
N LEU A 40 0.45 3.32 -6.69
CA LEU A 40 -0.10 3.90 -7.91
C LEU A 40 -1.10 5.02 -7.63
N ASN A 41 -1.83 4.93 -6.51
CA ASN A 41 -2.85 5.90 -6.07
C ASN A 41 -3.93 6.21 -7.13
N LEU A 42 -4.08 5.36 -8.16
CA LEU A 42 -4.95 5.60 -9.31
C LEU A 42 -6.40 5.88 -8.89
N PHE A 43 -6.93 5.08 -7.97
CA PHE A 43 -8.35 5.14 -7.62
C PHE A 43 -8.73 6.27 -6.65
N LEU A 44 -7.80 7.18 -6.34
CA LEU A 44 -8.15 8.45 -5.69
C LEU A 44 -9.04 9.31 -6.59
N THR A 45 -8.93 9.15 -7.90
CA THR A 45 -9.65 9.91 -8.92
C THR A 45 -10.22 9.00 -10.01
N ASP A 46 -11.00 9.56 -10.92
CA ASP A 46 -11.57 8.82 -12.05
C ASP A 46 -10.68 8.90 -13.31
N ARG A 47 -9.89 9.99 -13.44
CA ARG A 47 -9.01 10.26 -14.58
C ARG A 47 -7.61 10.70 -14.16
N LEU A 48 -6.63 10.48 -15.04
CA LEU A 48 -5.24 10.86 -14.79
C LEU A 48 -5.07 12.38 -14.63
N GLY A 49 -5.81 13.20 -15.37
CA GLY A 49 -5.73 14.66 -15.24
C GLY A 49 -6.19 15.16 -13.86
N GLU A 50 -7.16 14.49 -13.23
CA GLU A 50 -7.59 14.79 -11.86
C GLU A 50 -6.51 14.38 -10.85
N LEU A 51 -5.85 13.23 -11.08
CA LEU A 51 -4.74 12.77 -10.23
C LEU A 51 -3.54 13.74 -10.34
N GLU A 52 -3.25 14.25 -11.54
CA GLU A 52 -2.24 15.28 -11.77
C GLU A 52 -2.56 16.58 -11.01
N GLN A 53 -3.82 17.03 -11.06
CA GLN A 53 -4.28 18.21 -10.32
C GLN A 53 -4.15 17.99 -8.81
N LEU A 54 -4.55 16.84 -8.30
CA LEU A 54 -4.41 16.48 -6.90
C LEU A 54 -2.94 16.49 -6.46
N ALA A 55 -2.04 15.98 -7.30
CA ALA A 55 -0.61 15.93 -7.03
C ALA A 55 0.04 17.33 -7.04
N THR A 56 -0.43 18.24 -7.89
CA THR A 56 0.09 19.61 -8.01
C THR A 56 -0.50 20.57 -6.98
N ALA A 57 -1.68 20.28 -6.46
CA ALA A 57 -2.33 21.07 -5.39
C ALA A 57 -1.67 20.90 -4.02
N THR A 58 -0.82 19.90 -3.84
CA THR A 58 -0.10 19.66 -2.59
C THR A 58 1.08 20.64 -2.47
N ALA A 59 1.30 21.17 -1.25
CA ALA A 59 2.40 22.10 -0.97
C ALA A 59 3.76 21.51 -1.35
N PRO A 60 4.74 22.34 -1.77
CA PRO A 60 6.10 21.89 -2.02
C PRO A 60 6.67 21.14 -0.81
N GLY A 61 7.24 19.95 -1.05
CA GLY A 61 7.76 19.07 0.02
C GLY A 61 6.73 18.17 0.66
N SER A 62 5.44 18.29 0.31
CA SER A 62 4.43 17.33 0.71
C SER A 62 4.48 16.05 -0.14
N VAL A 63 3.84 15.00 0.36
CA VAL A 63 3.82 13.69 -0.32
C VAL A 63 3.12 13.81 -1.66
N SER A 64 3.81 13.44 -2.73
CA SER A 64 3.23 13.40 -4.07
C SER A 64 2.27 12.21 -4.22
N TYR A 65 1.10 12.44 -4.83
CA TYR A 65 0.08 11.40 -5.04
C TYR A 65 0.31 10.56 -6.30
N TRP A 66 1.25 10.90 -7.14
CA TRP A 66 1.49 10.22 -8.40
C TRP A 66 2.94 9.77 -8.65
N THR A 67 3.84 9.99 -7.69
CA THR A 67 5.25 9.55 -7.82
C THR A 67 5.35 8.07 -8.13
N GLY A 68 4.58 7.22 -7.45
CA GLY A 68 4.59 5.78 -7.73
C GLY A 68 4.10 5.45 -9.14
N LEU A 69 3.06 6.11 -9.64
CA LEU A 69 2.64 5.95 -11.03
C LEU A 69 3.77 6.34 -12.01
N LEU A 70 4.46 7.46 -11.75
CA LEU A 70 5.59 7.88 -12.57
C LEU A 70 6.73 6.87 -12.53
N CYS A 71 7.05 6.33 -11.34
CA CYS A 71 8.06 5.27 -11.20
C CYS A 71 7.67 4.01 -11.99
N ALA A 72 6.41 3.59 -11.92
CA ALA A 72 5.92 2.43 -12.66
C ALA A 72 6.02 2.63 -14.19
N VAL A 73 5.64 3.82 -14.67
CA VAL A 73 5.76 4.17 -16.10
C VAL A 73 7.24 4.29 -16.52
N ALA A 74 8.09 4.91 -15.70
CA ALA A 74 9.53 5.03 -15.96
C ALA A 74 10.18 3.65 -16.08
N GLU A 75 9.88 2.73 -15.16
CA GLU A 75 10.40 1.36 -15.17
C GLU A 75 9.95 0.59 -16.41
N LEU A 76 8.64 0.57 -16.67
CA LEU A 76 8.07 -0.31 -17.69
C LEU A 76 8.23 0.20 -19.12
N ARG A 77 8.45 1.50 -19.31
CA ARG A 77 8.50 2.10 -20.64
C ARG A 77 9.82 2.77 -20.98
N PHE A 78 10.58 3.22 -19.98
CA PHE A 78 11.77 4.03 -20.20
C PHE A 78 13.05 3.43 -19.57
N GLY A 79 12.98 2.15 -19.12
CA GLY A 79 14.14 1.38 -18.71
C GLY A 79 14.66 1.65 -17.29
N GLY A 80 13.81 2.23 -16.44
CA GLY A 80 14.11 2.42 -15.03
C GLY A 80 13.88 3.85 -14.53
N PRO A 81 13.85 4.08 -13.21
CA PRO A 81 13.53 5.38 -12.63
C PRO A 81 14.72 6.36 -12.61
N SER A 82 15.41 6.58 -13.75
CA SER A 82 16.37 7.68 -13.88
C SER A 82 15.66 9.04 -13.91
N SER A 83 16.38 10.15 -13.68
CA SER A 83 15.80 11.50 -13.76
C SER A 83 15.16 11.78 -15.12
N GLU A 84 15.79 11.33 -16.19
CA GLU A 84 15.31 11.49 -17.57
C GLU A 84 14.07 10.61 -17.82
N ALA A 85 14.08 9.37 -17.34
CA ALA A 85 12.94 8.46 -17.43
C ALA A 85 11.74 8.97 -16.62
N MET A 86 11.97 9.55 -15.45
CA MET A 86 10.92 10.18 -14.65
C MET A 86 10.29 11.39 -15.34
N GLN A 87 11.10 12.21 -16.00
CA GLN A 87 10.59 13.34 -16.81
C GLN A 87 9.78 12.83 -18.01
N SER A 88 10.28 11.80 -18.70
CA SER A 88 9.59 11.16 -19.82
C SER A 88 8.27 10.51 -19.36
N ALA A 89 8.27 9.85 -18.19
CA ALA A 89 7.06 9.30 -17.59
C ALA A 89 6.03 10.38 -17.26
N ARG A 90 6.47 11.52 -16.71
CA ARG A 90 5.58 12.66 -16.47
C ARG A 90 4.93 13.13 -17.77
N SER A 91 5.70 13.39 -18.81
CA SER A 91 5.20 13.80 -20.12
C SER A 91 4.23 12.79 -20.71
N TRP A 92 4.54 11.50 -20.56
CA TRP A 92 3.69 10.40 -21.02
C TRP A 92 2.34 10.36 -20.30
N VAL A 93 2.32 10.56 -18.97
CA VAL A 93 1.09 10.59 -18.14
C VAL A 93 0.27 11.83 -18.48
N THR A 94 0.89 13.02 -18.53
CA THR A 94 0.22 14.30 -18.87
C THR A 94 -0.42 14.24 -20.26
N ALA A 95 0.24 13.63 -21.25
CA ALA A 95 -0.33 13.44 -22.59
C ALA A 95 -1.56 12.50 -22.61
N ARG A 96 -1.83 11.79 -21.50
CA ARG A 96 -2.94 10.85 -21.34
C ARG A 96 -3.92 11.26 -20.23
N ARG A 97 -3.97 12.53 -19.92
CA ARG A 97 -4.82 13.08 -18.85
C ARG A 97 -6.29 12.66 -18.93
N ASP A 98 -6.78 12.36 -20.13
CA ASP A 98 -8.17 11.92 -20.38
C ASP A 98 -8.36 10.41 -20.16
N TRP A 99 -7.28 9.65 -19.97
CA TRP A 99 -7.44 8.24 -19.64
C TRP A 99 -8.09 8.07 -18.27
N THR A 100 -9.01 7.09 -18.21
CA THR A 100 -9.54 6.65 -16.92
C THR A 100 -8.43 5.92 -16.14
N THR A 101 -8.52 5.97 -14.83
CA THR A 101 -7.60 5.25 -13.94
C THR A 101 -7.69 3.74 -14.14
N LYS A 102 -8.90 3.22 -14.49
CA LYS A 102 -9.08 1.83 -14.95
C LYS A 102 -8.19 1.52 -16.15
N ARG A 103 -8.30 2.30 -17.24
CA ARG A 103 -7.50 2.10 -18.46
C ARG A 103 -6.00 2.17 -18.19
N THR A 104 -5.59 3.03 -17.27
CA THR A 104 -4.19 3.15 -16.89
C THR A 104 -3.70 1.88 -16.18
N LEU A 105 -4.49 1.34 -15.24
CA LEU A 105 -4.11 0.09 -14.59
C LEU A 105 -4.15 -1.08 -15.58
N GLU A 106 -5.12 -1.15 -16.49
CA GLU A 106 -5.15 -2.16 -17.56
C GLU A 106 -3.86 -2.13 -18.38
N TRP A 107 -3.39 -0.95 -18.80
CA TRP A 107 -2.12 -0.79 -19.51
C TRP A 107 -0.91 -1.29 -18.69
N LEU A 108 -0.86 -0.97 -17.38
CA LEU A 108 0.19 -1.46 -16.49
C LEU A 108 0.15 -3.01 -16.36
N LEU A 109 -1.04 -3.60 -16.23
CA LEU A 109 -1.22 -5.04 -16.15
C LEU A 109 -0.80 -5.74 -17.46
N GLU A 110 -1.11 -5.14 -18.61
CA GLU A 110 -0.67 -5.64 -19.92
C GLU A 110 0.85 -5.57 -20.05
N ALA A 111 1.48 -4.50 -19.58
CA ALA A 111 2.94 -4.32 -19.64
C ALA A 111 3.70 -5.36 -18.81
N VAL A 112 3.11 -5.89 -17.76
CA VAL A 112 3.73 -6.91 -16.90
C VAL A 112 3.28 -8.34 -17.21
N HIS A 113 2.28 -8.52 -18.08
CA HIS A 113 1.79 -9.86 -18.46
C HIS A 113 2.93 -10.75 -18.99
N PRO A 114 3.03 -12.04 -18.61
CA PRO A 114 2.00 -12.87 -17.95
C PRO A 114 2.01 -12.82 -16.40
N ARG A 115 2.78 -11.93 -15.78
CA ARG A 115 2.75 -11.73 -14.34
C ARG A 115 1.46 -11.01 -13.91
N ILE A 116 0.96 -11.33 -12.74
CA ILE A 116 -0.19 -10.66 -12.13
C ILE A 116 0.31 -9.42 -11.41
N GLY A 117 -0.23 -8.25 -11.74
CA GLY A 117 0.10 -7.01 -11.06
C GLY A 117 -0.48 -6.96 -9.64
N VAL A 118 0.35 -6.51 -8.70
CA VAL A 118 -0.03 -6.28 -7.30
C VAL A 118 0.06 -4.79 -7.02
N ASP A 119 -1.07 -4.13 -6.76
CA ASP A 119 -1.10 -2.72 -6.34
C ASP A 119 -1.30 -2.60 -4.83
N LYS A 120 -0.57 -1.68 -4.24
CA LYS A 120 -0.60 -1.33 -2.84
C LYS A 120 -0.64 0.19 -2.72
N SER A 121 -1.84 0.73 -2.52
CA SER A 121 -2.11 2.17 -2.43
C SER A 121 -2.92 2.49 -1.16
N PRO A 122 -2.27 2.61 0.02
CA PRO A 122 -2.97 2.78 1.31
C PRO A 122 -3.90 3.99 1.35
N ARG A 123 -3.61 5.05 0.60
CA ARG A 123 -4.47 6.25 0.51
C ARG A 123 -5.83 5.96 -0.09
N THR A 124 -5.92 5.01 -1.01
CA THR A 124 -7.19 4.53 -1.57
C THR A 124 -8.10 3.98 -0.47
N CYS A 125 -7.52 3.40 0.59
CA CYS A 125 -8.25 2.81 1.70
C CYS A 125 -8.83 3.83 2.68
N LEU A 126 -8.43 5.10 2.60
CA LEU A 126 -9.02 6.17 3.42
C LEU A 126 -10.44 6.56 2.99
N SER A 127 -10.96 5.99 1.92
CA SER A 127 -12.31 6.28 1.44
C SER A 127 -12.96 5.06 0.80
N ILE A 128 -14.12 4.68 1.30
CA ILE A 128 -14.95 3.63 0.70
C ILE A 128 -15.27 3.91 -0.78
N LYS A 129 -15.42 5.18 -1.16
CA LYS A 129 -15.65 5.59 -2.54
C LYS A 129 -14.44 5.25 -3.43
N CYS A 130 -13.22 5.46 -2.92
CA CYS A 130 -12.00 5.15 -3.67
C CYS A 130 -11.81 3.62 -3.83
N ILE A 131 -12.06 2.85 -2.77
CA ILE A 131 -12.06 1.38 -2.86
C ILE A 131 -13.17 0.94 -3.84
N GLY A 132 -14.35 1.52 -3.76
CA GLY A 132 -15.48 1.24 -4.66
C GLY A 132 -15.13 1.45 -6.13
N ARG A 133 -14.36 2.50 -6.49
CA ARG A 133 -13.86 2.69 -7.86
C ARG A 133 -12.95 1.54 -8.31
N ALA A 134 -12.02 1.13 -7.44
CA ALA A 134 -11.12 0.02 -7.75
C ALA A 134 -11.91 -1.27 -8.00
N LEU A 135 -12.91 -1.55 -7.17
CA LEU A 135 -13.72 -2.75 -7.25
C LEU A 135 -14.71 -2.73 -8.42
N ALA A 136 -15.22 -1.56 -8.79
CA ALA A 136 -16.04 -1.39 -10.00
C ALA A 136 -15.20 -1.58 -11.27
N ALA A 137 -13.95 -1.10 -11.26
CA ALA A 137 -13.03 -1.28 -12.36
C ALA A 137 -12.58 -2.74 -12.53
N PHE A 138 -12.33 -3.43 -11.40
CA PHE A 138 -11.79 -4.80 -11.33
C PHE A 138 -12.60 -5.66 -10.36
N PRO A 139 -13.82 -6.07 -10.73
CA PRO A 139 -14.76 -6.74 -9.80
C PRO A 139 -14.28 -8.12 -9.33
N ARG A 140 -13.35 -8.74 -10.05
CA ARG A 140 -12.74 -10.02 -9.72
C ARG A 140 -11.30 -9.90 -9.20
N ALA A 141 -10.87 -8.69 -8.85
CA ALA A 141 -9.59 -8.49 -8.19
C ALA A 141 -9.51 -9.32 -6.90
N ARG A 142 -8.35 -9.89 -6.64
CA ARG A 142 -8.07 -10.55 -5.35
C ARG A 142 -7.65 -9.51 -4.34
N LEU A 143 -8.23 -9.54 -3.15
CA LEU A 143 -8.08 -8.52 -2.13
C LEU A 143 -7.35 -9.09 -0.93
N VAL A 144 -6.24 -8.50 -0.58
CA VAL A 144 -5.46 -8.82 0.62
C VAL A 144 -5.67 -7.70 1.64
N HIS A 145 -6.41 -7.96 2.70
CA HIS A 145 -6.49 -7.04 3.83
C HIS A 145 -5.24 -7.21 4.69
N LEU A 146 -4.26 -6.34 4.49
CA LEU A 146 -3.05 -6.31 5.29
C LEU A 146 -3.26 -5.43 6.51
N THR A 147 -3.25 -6.04 7.69
CA THR A 147 -3.39 -5.33 8.96
C THR A 147 -2.04 -5.20 9.67
N ARG A 148 -1.95 -4.27 10.60
CA ARG A 148 -0.85 -4.10 11.54
C ARG A 148 -1.41 -3.59 12.86
N HIS A 149 -0.79 -3.97 13.97
CA HIS A 149 -1.16 -3.56 15.31
C HIS A 149 -1.39 -2.04 15.37
N PRO A 150 -2.55 -1.55 15.84
CA PRO A 150 -2.91 -0.13 15.77
C PRO A 150 -1.89 0.76 16.47
N VAL A 151 -1.46 0.42 17.68
CA VAL A 151 -0.44 1.21 18.42
C VAL A 151 0.87 1.30 17.64
N ALA A 152 1.36 0.18 17.07
CA ALA A 152 2.57 0.17 16.25
C ALA A 152 2.42 1.05 15.00
N THR A 153 1.25 1.01 14.37
CA THR A 153 0.95 1.83 13.18
C THR A 153 0.93 3.30 13.54
N LEU A 154 0.24 3.68 14.61
CA LEU A 154 0.13 5.08 15.05
C LEU A 154 1.48 5.64 15.51
N ARG A 155 2.30 4.88 16.27
CA ARG A 155 3.67 5.27 16.60
C ARG A 155 4.49 5.56 15.34
N SER A 156 4.38 4.69 14.32
CA SER A 156 5.08 4.89 13.05
C SER A 156 4.59 6.12 12.29
N LEU A 157 3.30 6.45 12.34
CA LEU A 157 2.73 7.64 11.70
C LEU A 157 3.17 8.93 12.42
N VAL A 158 3.07 8.97 13.75
CA VAL A 158 3.53 10.11 14.57
C VAL A 158 5.02 10.35 14.35
N GLN A 159 5.83 9.31 14.43
CA GLN A 159 7.29 9.42 14.20
C GLN A 159 7.62 9.90 12.78
N ALA A 160 6.93 9.41 11.77
CA ALA A 160 7.13 9.85 10.37
C ALA A 160 6.78 11.33 10.21
N HIS A 161 5.69 11.78 10.84
CA HIS A 161 5.29 13.20 10.85
C HIS A 161 6.36 14.08 11.50
N LEU A 162 6.79 13.72 12.70
CA LEU A 162 7.78 14.47 13.45
C LEU A 162 9.15 14.55 12.74
N SER A 163 9.49 13.50 11.97
CA SER A 163 10.74 13.43 11.21
C SER A 163 10.68 14.23 9.90
N ALA A 164 9.49 14.36 9.27
CA ALA A 164 9.32 15.06 8.00
C ALA A 164 9.18 16.57 8.13
N ALA A 165 8.77 17.07 9.30
CA ALA A 165 8.43 18.48 9.54
C ALA A 165 9.38 19.13 10.54
N PRO A 166 10.59 19.53 10.14
CA PRO A 166 11.45 20.33 11.01
C PRO A 166 10.97 21.79 11.18
N THR A 167 9.98 22.24 10.39
CA THR A 167 9.47 23.62 10.38
C THR A 167 8.28 23.81 11.32
N ALA A 168 8.27 24.96 12.01
CA ALA A 168 7.35 25.33 13.09
C ALA A 168 5.84 25.42 12.74
N ALA A 169 5.44 25.14 11.52
CA ALA A 169 4.04 25.27 11.06
C ALA A 169 3.14 24.06 11.36
N LEU A 170 3.72 22.91 11.70
CA LEU A 170 2.96 21.68 11.98
C LEU A 170 3.03 21.36 13.48
N SER A 171 1.90 20.93 14.03
CA SER A 171 1.81 20.54 15.44
C SER A 171 2.87 19.49 15.78
N ARG A 172 3.62 19.70 16.84
CA ARG A 172 4.52 18.71 17.44
C ARG A 172 3.90 18.06 18.68
N ASP A 173 2.66 18.40 18.98
CA ASP A 173 1.89 17.79 20.04
C ASP A 173 1.56 16.35 19.66
N GLN A 174 2.22 15.41 20.34
CA GLN A 174 2.09 13.98 20.05
C GLN A 174 0.68 13.46 20.32
N SER A 175 -0.03 14.01 21.31
CA SER A 175 -1.39 13.63 21.64
C SER A 175 -2.36 14.02 20.50
N ARG A 176 -2.26 15.25 19.99
CA ARG A 176 -3.05 15.69 18.84
C ARG A 176 -2.73 14.89 17.57
N LEU A 177 -1.46 14.60 17.34
CA LEU A 177 -1.04 13.78 16.19
C LEU A 177 -1.56 12.36 16.33
N ALA A 178 -1.47 11.76 17.52
CA ALA A 178 -2.00 10.43 17.79
C ALA A 178 -3.51 10.37 17.54
N GLY A 179 -4.27 11.34 18.04
CA GLY A 179 -5.72 11.44 17.82
C GLY A 179 -6.07 11.56 16.32
N PHE A 180 -5.37 12.44 15.60
CA PHE A 180 -5.55 12.61 14.16
C PHE A 180 -5.27 11.31 13.38
N TYR A 181 -4.13 10.66 13.63
CA TYR A 181 -3.76 9.43 12.95
C TYR A 181 -4.61 8.24 13.37
N ALA A 182 -5.10 8.23 14.62
CA ALA A 182 -6.09 7.24 15.09
C ALA A 182 -7.39 7.32 14.29
N GLY A 183 -7.89 8.53 14.06
CA GLY A 183 -9.04 8.77 13.18
C GLY A 183 -8.81 8.26 11.75
N LEU A 184 -7.65 8.55 11.17
CA LEU A 184 -7.31 8.06 9.82
C LEU A 184 -7.18 6.54 9.77
N TRP A 185 -6.59 5.92 10.80
CA TRP A 185 -6.49 4.46 10.88
C TRP A 185 -7.87 3.81 10.94
N LEU A 186 -8.75 4.30 11.81
CA LEU A 186 -10.15 3.83 11.91
C LEU A 186 -10.87 3.99 10.57
N GLN A 187 -10.80 5.16 9.96
CA GLN A 187 -11.41 5.44 8.66
C GLN A 187 -10.96 4.43 7.58
N ALA A 188 -9.65 4.10 7.56
CA ALA A 188 -9.14 3.10 6.65
C ALA A 188 -9.71 1.71 6.95
N GLN A 189 -9.72 1.27 8.22
CA GLN A 189 -10.24 -0.04 8.60
C GLN A 189 -11.74 -0.16 8.33
N GLU A 190 -12.53 0.83 8.70
CA GLU A 190 -13.98 0.88 8.44
C GLU A 190 -14.27 0.83 6.92
N SER A 191 -13.55 1.61 6.12
CA SER A 191 -13.68 1.58 4.66
C SER A 191 -13.33 0.23 4.06
N ILE A 192 -12.26 -0.42 4.54
CA ILE A 192 -11.84 -1.74 4.07
C ILE A 192 -12.88 -2.79 4.47
N LEU A 193 -13.29 -2.82 5.73
CA LEU A 193 -14.26 -3.81 6.23
C LEU A 193 -15.58 -3.70 5.49
N ALA A 194 -16.10 -2.49 5.29
CA ALA A 194 -17.32 -2.24 4.51
C ALA A 194 -17.16 -2.68 3.03
N ALA A 195 -15.98 -2.47 2.43
CA ALA A 195 -15.71 -2.89 1.07
C ALA A 195 -15.59 -4.42 0.90
N LEU A 196 -15.24 -5.13 1.97
CA LEU A 196 -15.11 -6.59 1.98
C LEU A 196 -16.41 -7.30 2.35
N GLU A 197 -17.37 -6.58 2.94
CA GLU A 197 -18.66 -7.13 3.34
C GLU A 197 -19.39 -7.76 2.14
N GLY A 198 -19.89 -8.99 2.31
CA GLY A 198 -20.63 -9.73 1.27
C GLY A 198 -19.81 -10.16 0.06
N ARG A 199 -18.49 -9.98 0.06
CA ARG A 199 -17.64 -10.44 -1.07
C ARG A 199 -17.31 -11.93 -0.94
N ASP A 200 -17.07 -12.54 -2.11
CA ASP A 200 -16.63 -13.93 -2.21
C ASP A 200 -15.34 -14.16 -1.40
N SER A 201 -15.41 -15.09 -0.43
CA SER A 201 -14.28 -15.46 0.40
C SER A 201 -13.10 -16.04 -0.38
N GLY A 202 -13.34 -16.58 -1.57
CA GLY A 202 -12.28 -17.02 -2.48
C GLY A 202 -11.48 -15.88 -3.12
N LEU A 203 -12.02 -14.65 -3.07
CA LEU A 203 -11.36 -13.44 -3.60
C LEU A 203 -10.77 -12.56 -2.51
N THR A 204 -10.97 -12.89 -1.23
CA THR A 204 -10.52 -12.06 -0.11
C THR A 204 -9.71 -12.87 0.90
N THR A 205 -8.68 -12.27 1.45
CA THR A 205 -7.91 -12.85 2.55
C THR A 205 -7.41 -11.75 3.48
N ARG A 206 -7.13 -12.09 4.75
CA ARG A 206 -6.52 -11.17 5.72
C ARG A 206 -5.17 -11.72 6.17
N ILE A 207 -4.19 -10.82 6.28
CA ILE A 207 -2.85 -11.14 6.77
C ILE A 207 -2.45 -10.06 7.78
N ARG A 208 -1.85 -10.47 8.89
CA ARG A 208 -1.21 -9.55 9.82
C ARG A 208 0.24 -9.34 9.40
N ALA A 209 0.68 -8.09 9.40
CA ALA A 209 2.06 -7.73 9.05
C ALA A 209 3.07 -8.40 10.00
N GLU A 210 2.73 -8.49 11.27
CA GLU A 210 3.52 -9.15 12.30
C GLU A 210 3.78 -10.61 11.96
N ASP A 211 2.74 -11.32 11.52
CA ASP A 211 2.84 -12.76 11.24
C ASP A 211 3.68 -13.04 10.00
N ILE A 212 3.42 -12.31 8.90
CA ILE A 212 4.21 -12.50 7.67
C ILE A 212 5.68 -12.06 7.84
N LEU A 213 5.97 -11.08 8.71
CA LEU A 213 7.35 -10.66 8.98
C LEU A 213 8.05 -11.55 10.01
N ARG A 214 7.32 -12.27 10.87
CA ARG A 214 7.88 -13.25 11.80
C ARG A 214 8.23 -14.55 11.10
N GLU A 215 7.31 -15.08 10.30
CA GLU A 215 7.44 -16.36 9.61
C GLU A 215 7.18 -16.22 8.10
N PRO A 216 8.04 -15.47 7.39
CA PRO A 216 7.73 -15.04 6.02
C PRO A 216 7.55 -16.22 5.05
N ALA A 217 8.39 -17.25 5.10
CA ALA A 217 8.32 -18.37 4.17
C ALA A 217 6.97 -19.11 4.26
N SER A 218 6.50 -19.40 5.47
CA SER A 218 5.21 -20.07 5.70
C SER A 218 4.03 -19.23 5.19
N HIS A 219 4.01 -17.93 5.50
CA HIS A 219 2.93 -17.04 5.07
C HIS A 219 2.93 -16.79 3.57
N LEU A 220 4.11 -16.69 2.95
CA LEU A 220 4.24 -16.53 1.50
C LEU A 220 3.78 -17.79 0.76
N ALA A 221 4.10 -18.98 1.25
CA ALA A 221 3.60 -20.24 0.69
C ALA A 221 2.06 -20.28 0.72
N ARG A 222 1.43 -19.99 1.87
CA ARG A 222 -0.04 -19.89 1.99
C ARG A 222 -0.66 -18.86 1.04
N MET A 223 0.04 -17.74 0.82
CA MET A 223 -0.40 -16.75 -0.15
C MET A 223 -0.31 -17.25 -1.59
N GLY A 224 0.77 -17.97 -1.93
CA GLY A 224 0.91 -18.64 -3.23
C GLY A 224 -0.26 -19.60 -3.46
N ASP A 225 -0.56 -20.46 -2.51
CA ASP A 225 -1.67 -21.42 -2.59
C ASP A 225 -3.02 -20.72 -2.77
N TRP A 226 -3.29 -19.66 -2.00
CA TRP A 226 -4.53 -18.88 -2.15
C TRP A 226 -4.62 -18.19 -3.52
N LEU A 227 -3.51 -17.69 -4.04
CA LEU A 227 -3.40 -17.11 -5.38
C LEU A 227 -3.40 -18.17 -6.48
N LYS A 228 -3.33 -19.46 -6.14
CA LYS A 228 -3.17 -20.60 -7.08
C LYS A 228 -1.89 -20.45 -7.90
N LEU A 229 -0.82 -20.03 -7.27
CA LEU A 229 0.52 -19.90 -7.84
C LEU A 229 1.44 -20.99 -7.27
N PRO A 230 2.51 -21.34 -7.97
CA PRO A 230 3.53 -22.26 -7.44
C PRO A 230 4.08 -21.76 -6.10
N SER A 231 4.19 -22.65 -5.11
CA SER A 231 4.79 -22.38 -3.80
C SER A 231 6.05 -23.21 -3.60
N ASP A 232 6.78 -23.42 -4.70
CA ASP A 232 8.06 -24.13 -4.69
C ASP A 232 9.14 -23.35 -3.91
N PRO A 233 10.18 -24.05 -3.40
CA PRO A 233 11.21 -23.42 -2.58
C PRO A 233 11.93 -22.25 -3.25
N GLU A 234 12.12 -22.30 -4.58
CA GLU A 234 12.79 -21.24 -5.35
C GLU A 234 11.94 -19.98 -5.42
N SER A 235 10.64 -20.13 -5.73
CA SER A 235 9.66 -19.04 -5.72
C SER A 235 9.58 -18.38 -4.35
N ILE A 236 9.52 -19.16 -3.27
CA ILE A 236 9.48 -18.64 -1.90
C ILE A 236 10.80 -17.95 -1.56
N ALA A 237 11.95 -18.56 -1.89
CA ALA A 237 13.26 -17.95 -1.65
C ALA A 237 13.39 -16.57 -2.33
N ALA A 238 12.93 -16.44 -3.59
CA ALA A 238 12.95 -15.17 -4.29
C ALA A 238 12.13 -14.09 -3.54
N MET A 239 10.98 -14.44 -2.97
CA MET A 239 10.12 -13.52 -2.22
C MET A 239 10.74 -13.06 -0.88
N LEU A 240 11.72 -13.78 -0.34
CA LEU A 240 12.43 -13.39 0.89
C LEU A 240 13.46 -12.27 0.65
N HIS A 241 13.65 -11.85 -0.59
CA HIS A 241 14.58 -10.80 -1.01
C HIS A 241 13.85 -9.58 -1.58
N PRO A 242 13.06 -8.84 -0.76
CA PRO A 242 12.31 -7.66 -1.20
C PRO A 242 13.23 -6.51 -1.67
N GLU A 243 14.50 -6.49 -1.26
CA GLU A 243 15.52 -5.54 -1.69
C GLU A 243 15.79 -5.62 -3.20
N ASN A 244 15.47 -6.74 -3.83
CA ASN A 244 15.62 -6.92 -5.28
C ASN A 244 14.38 -6.47 -6.07
N SER A 245 13.39 -5.83 -5.43
CA SER A 245 12.26 -5.21 -6.12
C SER A 245 12.73 -3.99 -6.93
N PRO A 246 12.20 -3.75 -8.15
CA PRO A 246 12.51 -2.55 -8.94
C PRO A 246 12.24 -1.24 -8.20
N TYR A 247 11.35 -1.28 -7.20
CA TYR A 247 10.92 -0.13 -6.41
C TYR A 247 11.43 -0.16 -4.97
N ALA A 248 12.46 -0.95 -4.69
CA ALA A 248 13.01 -1.06 -3.34
C ALA A 248 13.75 0.21 -2.89
N CYS A 249 14.30 0.98 -3.83
CA CYS A 249 15.04 2.21 -3.54
C CYS A 249 14.19 3.45 -3.77
N LEU A 250 14.60 4.57 -3.16
CA LEU A 250 14.01 5.88 -3.44
C LEU A 250 14.23 6.25 -4.90
N PRO A 251 13.23 6.85 -5.56
CA PRO A 251 13.40 7.37 -6.92
C PRO A 251 14.38 8.56 -6.94
N PRO A 252 14.92 8.92 -8.12
CA PRO A 252 15.82 10.05 -8.28
C PRO A 252 15.26 11.35 -7.69
N GLY A 253 16.11 12.16 -7.08
CA GLY A 253 15.71 13.41 -6.42
C GLY A 253 15.11 13.20 -5.03
N ASN A 254 15.23 12.01 -4.45
CA ASN A 254 14.66 11.66 -3.12
C ASN A 254 13.17 12.01 -3.02
N LEU A 255 12.44 11.83 -4.12
CA LEU A 255 11.01 12.10 -4.17
C LEU A 255 10.29 11.14 -3.22
N ALA A 256 9.90 11.64 -2.05
CA ALA A 256 9.10 10.88 -1.10
C ALA A 256 7.65 10.80 -1.60
N GLY A 257 6.96 9.69 -1.34
CA GLY A 257 5.52 9.67 -1.55
C GLY A 257 4.88 8.36 -1.99
N ASP A 258 5.64 7.33 -2.33
CA ASP A 258 5.12 6.11 -2.93
C ASP A 258 5.61 4.83 -2.24
N GLY A 259 5.87 4.93 -0.94
CA GLY A 259 6.29 3.80 -0.14
C GLY A 259 6.74 4.16 1.25
N ASP A 260 7.39 3.22 1.92
CA ASP A 260 8.04 3.45 3.20
C ASP A 260 9.46 3.97 2.98
N PRO A 261 9.75 5.25 3.29
CA PRO A 261 11.09 5.79 3.14
C PRO A 261 12.15 5.05 4.00
N GLY A 262 11.75 4.44 5.11
CA GLY A 262 12.62 3.64 5.97
C GLY A 262 13.09 2.38 5.24
N PHE A 263 12.18 1.67 4.59
CA PHE A 263 12.51 0.54 3.74
C PHE A 263 13.33 0.98 2.52
N GLN A 264 12.91 2.03 1.82
CA GLN A 264 13.55 2.47 0.58
C GLN A 264 14.98 3.01 0.77
N ARG A 265 15.32 3.54 1.96
CA ARG A 265 16.70 3.95 2.28
C ARG A 265 17.61 2.77 2.64
N SER A 266 17.05 1.69 3.15
CA SER A 266 17.77 0.50 3.56
C SER A 266 16.90 -0.74 3.30
N PRO A 267 16.77 -1.12 2.01
CA PRO A 267 15.90 -2.22 1.63
C PRO A 267 16.42 -3.53 2.21
N ALA A 268 15.63 -4.14 3.08
CA ALA A 268 15.90 -5.46 3.63
C ALA A 268 14.64 -6.02 4.26
N LEU A 269 14.51 -7.34 4.26
CA LEU A 269 13.53 -8.03 5.08
C LEU A 269 14.01 -8.01 6.53
N ARG A 270 13.31 -7.23 7.37
CA ARG A 270 13.54 -7.22 8.82
C ARG A 270 12.46 -8.05 9.49
N ARG A 271 12.87 -9.06 10.24
CA ARG A 271 11.93 -9.87 11.02
C ARG A 271 11.27 -9.02 12.09
N HIS A 272 10.01 -9.32 12.36
CA HIS A 272 9.27 -8.67 13.42
C HIS A 272 9.76 -9.16 14.79
N ASP A 273 9.95 -8.21 15.71
CA ASP A 273 10.31 -8.51 17.10
C ASP A 273 9.02 -8.77 17.91
N GLU A 274 8.98 -9.87 18.67
CA GLU A 274 7.83 -10.23 19.49
C GLU A 274 7.45 -9.18 20.53
N SER A 275 8.40 -8.35 20.97
CA SER A 275 8.14 -7.22 21.88
C SER A 275 7.10 -6.22 21.35
N GLN A 276 6.83 -6.22 20.04
CA GLN A 276 5.83 -5.36 19.42
C GLN A 276 4.43 -6.00 19.33
N SER A 277 4.25 -7.21 19.84
CA SER A 277 2.96 -7.93 19.75
C SER A 277 1.97 -7.56 20.86
N HIS A 278 2.43 -6.93 21.95
CA HIS A 278 1.65 -6.57 23.13
C HIS A 278 1.86 -5.08 23.47
N LEU A 279 1.60 -4.22 22.49
CA LEU A 279 1.78 -2.79 22.66
C LEU A 279 0.55 -2.18 23.34
N GLN A 280 0.77 -1.46 24.42
CA GLN A 280 -0.21 -0.59 25.05
C GLN A 280 -0.12 0.83 24.51
N TRP A 281 -1.17 1.62 24.71
CA TRP A 281 -1.16 3.02 24.41
C TRP A 281 -0.04 3.72 25.21
N PRO A 282 0.74 4.62 24.59
CA PRO A 282 1.64 5.49 25.33
C PRO A 282 0.85 6.39 26.29
N ASP A 283 1.30 6.50 27.55
CA ASP A 283 0.63 7.30 28.57
C ASP A 283 0.49 8.77 28.17
N GLU A 284 1.43 9.27 27.35
CA GLU A 284 1.42 10.62 26.81
C GLU A 284 0.37 10.86 25.72
N TRP A 285 -0.29 9.81 25.23
CA TRP A 285 -1.34 9.95 24.23
C TRP A 285 -2.71 10.03 24.88
N HIS A 286 -3.12 11.22 25.22
CA HIS A 286 -4.45 11.47 25.80
C HIS A 286 -5.51 11.45 24.69
N LEU A 287 -5.89 10.24 24.26
CA LEU A 287 -6.93 10.05 23.25
C LEU A 287 -8.33 10.30 23.86
N ASP A 288 -9.21 10.83 23.03
CA ASP A 288 -10.64 10.92 23.38
C ASP A 288 -11.19 9.53 23.74
N PRO A 289 -11.98 9.38 24.83
CA PRO A 289 -12.49 8.08 25.29
C PRO A 289 -13.33 7.33 24.24
N GLU A 290 -14.16 8.03 23.44
CA GLU A 290 -14.95 7.42 22.39
C GLU A 290 -14.06 6.90 21.25
N LEU A 291 -13.07 7.70 20.86
CA LEU A 291 -12.07 7.29 19.88
C LEU A 291 -11.29 6.06 20.36
N GLN A 292 -10.89 6.03 21.62
CA GLN A 292 -10.18 4.93 22.25
C GLN A 292 -11.02 3.64 22.26
N TYR A 293 -12.30 3.74 22.61
CA TYR A 293 -13.23 2.63 22.55
C TYR A 293 -13.41 2.09 21.13
N ARG A 294 -13.57 2.95 20.13
CA ARG A 294 -13.68 2.53 18.72
C ARG A 294 -12.42 1.84 18.22
N LEU A 295 -11.25 2.33 18.62
CA LEU A 295 -9.96 1.71 18.31
C LEU A 295 -9.85 0.32 18.93
N ASP A 296 -10.29 0.16 20.19
CA ASP A 296 -10.30 -1.11 20.89
C ASP A 296 -11.19 -2.14 20.19
N VAL A 297 -12.43 -1.74 19.84
CA VAL A 297 -13.37 -2.59 19.09
C VAL A 297 -12.77 -3.01 17.75
N ALA A 298 -12.22 -2.07 16.98
CA ALA A 298 -11.60 -2.36 15.70
C ALA A 298 -10.37 -3.28 15.85
N SER A 299 -9.56 -3.06 16.87
CA SER A 299 -8.41 -3.89 17.22
C SER A 299 -8.83 -5.34 17.48
N TRP A 300 -9.86 -5.51 18.30
CA TRP A 300 -10.42 -6.83 18.61
C TRP A 300 -10.95 -7.53 17.36
N MET A 301 -11.72 -6.84 16.51
CA MET A 301 -12.24 -7.37 15.23
C MET A 301 -11.13 -7.81 14.27
N LEU A 302 -9.97 -7.18 14.35
CA LEU A 302 -8.80 -7.49 13.53
C LEU A 302 -7.88 -8.57 14.16
N GLY A 303 -8.22 -9.05 15.36
CA GLY A 303 -7.52 -10.14 16.05
C GLY A 303 -6.29 -9.69 16.83
N TYR A 304 -6.23 -8.43 17.26
CA TYR A 304 -5.13 -7.90 18.10
C TYR A 304 -5.43 -7.91 19.60
N GLY A 305 -6.66 -8.33 19.99
CA GLY A 305 -7.09 -8.26 21.38
C GLY A 305 -7.52 -6.84 21.81
N SER A 306 -7.84 -6.71 23.11
CA SER A 306 -8.14 -5.42 23.72
C SER A 306 -6.87 -4.59 23.89
N LEU A 307 -7.00 -3.28 23.73
CA LEU A 307 -5.96 -2.28 23.93
C LEU A 307 -6.17 -1.47 25.23
N LEU A 308 -7.32 -1.73 25.91
CA LEU A 308 -7.72 -1.13 27.19
C LEU A 308 -7.29 -2.00 28.37
#